data_58d2413291e6db3aada985ced4cea9c4
#
_entry.id   58d2413291e6db3aada985ced4cea9c4
#
_cell.length_a   1.000
_cell.length_b   1.000
_cell.length_c   1.000
_cell.angle_alpha   90.00
_cell.angle_beta   90.00
_cell.angle_gamma   90.00
#
_symmetry.space_group_name_H-M   'P 1'
#
loop_
_entity.id
_entity.type
_entity.pdbx_description
1 polymer ?
#
loop_
_entity_poly.entity_id
_entity_poly.type
_entity_poly.pdbx_seq_one_letter_code
_entity_poly.pdbx_strand_id
1 'polypeptide(L)'
;GHISGCHLNPAVSIGLWAGGRFEAGKLPGYIVSQVLGAIVAGGVLYLIASGKAGFDVAGGFASNGFGEHSPGKYSMLAALVCEVVMTAMFLLVILGATDSRAPAGFAPIAIGLCLTLIHLISIPVTNTSVNPARSTGVALYVGDWALAQLWAFWVAPIVGALLGASAYKIIGSKD
;
A
#
# COMPACT_ATOMS: atom_id res chain seq x y z
N GLY A 1 13.94 -0.81 -9.60
CA GLY A 1 14.25 0.41 -8.81
C GLY A 1 15.13 1.41 -9.56
N HIS A 2 16.08 0.93 -10.34
CA HIS A 2 17.08 1.77 -11.05
C HIS A 2 16.50 2.67 -12.16
N ILE A 3 15.27 2.42 -12.63
CA ILE A 3 14.62 3.25 -13.67
C ILE A 3 13.79 4.37 -13.03
N SER A 4 12.88 4.03 -12.12
CA SER A 4 11.88 4.97 -11.59
C SER A 4 11.91 5.15 -10.07
N GLY A 5 12.75 4.41 -9.36
CA GLY A 5 12.64 4.24 -7.90
C GLY A 5 11.71 3.12 -7.48
N CYS A 6 10.76 2.74 -8.35
CA CYS A 6 9.86 1.59 -8.16
C CYS A 6 9.08 1.61 -6.84
N HIS A 7 8.51 2.77 -6.49
CA HIS A 7 7.72 2.88 -5.25
C HIS A 7 6.43 2.05 -5.33
N LEU A 8 5.74 2.05 -6.49
CA LEU A 8 4.51 1.30 -6.80
C LEU A 8 3.36 1.54 -5.81
N ASN A 9 3.43 2.61 -5.02
CA ASN A 9 2.56 2.84 -3.87
C ASN A 9 2.55 4.34 -3.52
N PRO A 10 1.41 5.05 -3.58
CA PRO A 10 1.32 6.46 -3.19
C PRO A 10 1.74 6.74 -1.76
N ALA A 11 1.39 5.86 -0.80
CA ALA A 11 1.79 6.05 0.59
C ALA A 11 3.31 5.96 0.76
N VAL A 12 3.97 5.02 0.06
CA VAL A 12 5.44 4.92 0.04
C VAL A 12 6.05 6.19 -0.57
N SER A 13 5.51 6.70 -1.68
CA SER A 13 6.01 7.92 -2.32
C SER A 13 5.92 9.12 -1.39
N ILE A 14 4.80 9.28 -0.68
CA ILE A 14 4.58 10.35 0.31
C ILE A 14 5.54 10.15 1.50
N GLY A 15 5.70 8.92 1.99
CA GLY A 15 6.63 8.61 3.07
C GLY A 15 8.09 8.89 2.71
N LEU A 16 8.51 8.56 1.50
CA LEU A 16 9.85 8.88 0.99
C LEU A 16 10.06 10.40 0.84
N TRP A 17 9.06 11.12 0.37
CA TRP A 17 9.08 12.58 0.37
C TRP A 17 9.22 13.13 1.80
N ALA A 18 8.38 12.69 2.72
CA ALA A 18 8.44 13.09 4.12
C ALA A 18 9.79 12.72 4.76
N GLY A 19 10.40 11.61 4.34
CA GLY A 19 11.75 11.18 4.73
C GLY A 19 12.88 11.98 4.08
N GLY A 20 12.59 12.92 3.17
CA GLY A 20 13.60 13.72 2.45
C GLY A 20 14.28 12.97 1.30
N ARG A 21 13.72 11.86 0.82
CA ARG A 21 14.31 11.01 -0.23
C ARG A 21 13.56 11.05 -1.57
N PHE A 22 12.54 11.90 -1.69
CA PHE A 22 11.81 12.12 -2.93
C PHE A 22 11.37 13.58 -3.05
N GLU A 23 11.42 14.13 -4.26
CA GLU A 23 11.10 15.54 -4.53
C GLU A 23 9.59 15.78 -4.54
N ALA A 24 9.11 16.79 -3.81
CA ALA A 24 7.70 17.16 -3.74
C ALA A 24 7.06 17.42 -5.12
N GLY A 25 7.78 18.11 -6.00
CA GLY A 25 7.30 18.44 -7.35
C GLY A 25 7.03 17.22 -8.24
N LYS A 26 7.64 16.08 -7.95
CA LYS A 26 7.43 14.82 -8.68
C LYS A 26 6.25 14.00 -8.16
N LEU A 27 5.78 14.25 -6.92
CA LEU A 27 4.73 13.47 -6.29
C LEU A 27 3.44 13.37 -7.12
N PRO A 28 2.86 14.47 -7.62
CA PRO A 28 1.56 14.41 -8.30
C PRO A 28 1.60 13.51 -9.54
N GLY A 29 2.57 13.72 -10.42
CA GLY A 29 2.73 12.90 -11.63
C GLY A 29 3.04 11.44 -11.32
N TYR A 30 3.84 11.19 -10.27
CA TYR A 30 4.20 9.85 -9.85
C TYR A 30 2.98 9.09 -9.28
N ILE A 31 2.18 9.74 -8.43
CA ILE A 31 0.95 9.15 -7.86
C ILE A 31 -0.09 8.88 -8.97
N VAL A 32 -0.28 9.82 -9.89
CA VAL A 32 -1.19 9.61 -11.03
C VAL A 32 -0.77 8.38 -11.85
N SER A 33 0.53 8.25 -12.15
CA SER A 33 1.04 7.08 -12.88
C SER A 33 0.83 5.76 -12.12
N GLN A 34 0.99 5.77 -10.80
CA GLN A 34 0.74 4.60 -9.95
C GLN A 34 -0.74 4.20 -9.96
N VAL A 35 -1.64 5.17 -9.83
CA VAL A 35 -3.09 4.90 -9.82
C VAL A 35 -3.56 4.41 -11.19
N LEU A 36 -3.14 5.05 -12.27
CA LEU A 36 -3.46 4.60 -13.63
C LEU A 36 -2.90 3.20 -13.91
N GLY A 37 -1.66 2.93 -13.51
CA GLY A 37 -1.06 1.61 -13.61
C GLY A 37 -1.84 0.54 -12.84
N ALA A 38 -2.31 0.86 -11.63
CA ALA A 38 -3.11 -0.04 -10.82
C ALA A 38 -4.50 -0.30 -11.44
N ILE A 39 -5.12 0.71 -12.05
CA ILE A 39 -6.39 0.56 -12.76
C ILE A 39 -6.23 -0.37 -13.98
N VAL A 40 -5.20 -0.15 -14.78
CA VAL A 40 -4.90 -1.01 -15.93
C VAL A 40 -4.60 -2.44 -15.48
N ALA A 41 -3.81 -2.62 -14.43
CA ALA A 41 -3.52 -3.94 -13.87
C ALA A 41 -4.78 -4.62 -13.33
N GLY A 42 -5.67 -3.88 -12.66
CA GLY A 42 -6.99 -4.36 -12.25
C GLY A 42 -7.82 -4.86 -13.43
N GLY A 43 -7.80 -4.13 -14.55
CA GLY A 43 -8.48 -4.55 -15.79
C GLY A 43 -7.92 -5.84 -16.37
N VAL A 44 -6.61 -6.00 -16.39
CA VAL A 44 -5.97 -7.25 -16.83
C VAL A 44 -6.37 -8.41 -15.92
N LEU A 45 -6.34 -8.20 -14.59
CA LEU A 45 -6.77 -9.22 -13.62
C LEU A 45 -8.25 -9.56 -13.78
N TYR A 46 -9.11 -8.56 -14.04
CA TYR A 46 -10.52 -8.78 -14.32
C TYR A 46 -10.75 -9.65 -15.55
N LEU A 47 -10.04 -9.37 -16.64
CA LEU A 47 -10.11 -10.20 -17.86
C LEU A 47 -9.68 -11.64 -17.57
N ILE A 48 -8.61 -11.85 -16.83
CA ILE A 48 -8.14 -13.19 -16.46
C ILE A 48 -9.18 -13.90 -15.57
N ALA A 49 -9.68 -13.24 -14.55
CA ALA A 49 -10.63 -13.80 -13.61
C ALA A 49 -11.98 -14.13 -14.27
N SER A 50 -12.40 -13.32 -15.24
CA SER A 50 -13.63 -13.54 -16.04
C SER A 50 -13.57 -14.82 -16.88
N GLY A 51 -12.39 -15.38 -17.11
CA GLY A 51 -12.22 -16.69 -17.74
C GLY A 51 -12.64 -17.89 -16.87
N LYS A 52 -12.86 -17.66 -15.55
CA LYS A 52 -13.32 -18.69 -14.63
C LYS A 52 -14.85 -18.76 -14.62
N ALA A 53 -15.41 -19.94 -14.86
CA ALA A 53 -16.87 -20.15 -14.75
C ALA A 53 -17.36 -19.77 -13.32
N GLY A 54 -18.43 -18.98 -13.26
CA GLY A 54 -19.02 -18.52 -11.98
C GLY A 54 -18.22 -17.39 -11.31
N PHE A 55 -17.27 -16.75 -12.00
CA PHE A 55 -16.64 -15.54 -11.47
C PHE A 55 -17.67 -14.41 -11.35
N ASP A 56 -17.74 -13.82 -10.16
CA ASP A 56 -18.55 -12.64 -9.88
C ASP A 56 -17.68 -11.56 -9.22
N VAL A 57 -17.54 -10.43 -9.88
CA VAL A 57 -16.79 -9.30 -9.38
C VAL A 57 -17.37 -8.70 -8.09
N ALA A 58 -18.70 -8.80 -7.92
CA ALA A 58 -19.40 -8.36 -6.71
C ALA A 58 -18.97 -9.14 -5.46
N GLY A 59 -18.40 -10.34 -5.63
CA GLY A 59 -17.80 -11.13 -4.55
C GLY A 59 -16.56 -10.51 -3.94
N GLY A 60 -16.13 -9.32 -4.42
CA GLY A 60 -15.10 -8.49 -3.78
C GLY A 60 -13.80 -8.31 -4.55
N PHE A 61 -13.49 -9.16 -5.53
CA PHE A 61 -12.32 -9.01 -6.44
C PHE A 61 -11.05 -8.49 -5.75
N ALA A 62 -10.70 -9.07 -4.61
CA ALA A 62 -9.57 -8.67 -3.77
C ALA A 62 -9.62 -7.20 -3.28
N SER A 63 -10.77 -6.55 -3.27
CA SER A 63 -10.94 -5.22 -2.69
C SER A 63 -10.71 -5.22 -1.19
N ASN A 64 -10.25 -4.09 -0.70
CA ASN A 64 -10.06 -3.87 0.73
C ASN A 64 -11.37 -3.44 1.37
N GLY A 65 -11.60 -3.89 2.61
CA GLY A 65 -12.82 -3.56 3.33
C GLY A 65 -12.70 -3.71 4.84
N PHE A 66 -13.68 -3.13 5.55
CA PHE A 66 -13.86 -3.26 6.99
C PHE A 66 -15.32 -3.59 7.32
N GLY A 67 -15.61 -3.95 8.57
CA GLY A 67 -16.94 -4.37 8.96
C GLY A 67 -17.39 -5.60 8.20
N GLU A 68 -18.56 -5.55 7.57
CA GLU A 68 -19.11 -6.65 6.77
C GLU A 68 -18.26 -7.03 5.55
N HIS A 69 -17.42 -6.11 5.06
CA HIS A 69 -16.54 -6.33 3.92
C HIS A 69 -15.10 -6.70 4.34
N SER A 70 -14.80 -6.76 5.64
CA SER A 70 -13.56 -7.35 6.15
C SER A 70 -13.62 -8.87 6.00
N PRO A 71 -12.54 -9.53 5.53
CA PRO A 71 -12.51 -11.00 5.48
C PRO A 71 -12.79 -11.66 6.83
N GLY A 72 -12.25 -11.11 7.92
CA GLY A 72 -12.47 -11.59 9.29
C GLY A 72 -13.51 -10.78 10.08
N LYS A 73 -14.31 -9.93 9.42
CA LYS A 73 -15.35 -9.09 10.05
C LYS A 73 -14.82 -8.09 11.10
N TYR A 74 -13.61 -7.61 10.90
CA TYR A 74 -13.01 -6.61 11.78
C TYR A 74 -13.66 -5.23 11.61
N SER A 75 -13.80 -4.51 12.73
CA SER A 75 -14.37 -3.17 12.75
C SER A 75 -13.52 -2.16 11.96
N MET A 76 -14.12 -1.02 11.60
CA MET A 76 -13.41 0.10 10.96
C MET A 76 -12.19 0.55 11.78
N LEU A 77 -12.32 0.66 13.10
CA LEU A 77 -11.20 1.08 13.96
C LEU A 77 -10.03 0.08 13.86
N ALA A 78 -10.32 -1.22 13.94
CA ALA A 78 -9.30 -2.26 13.80
C ALA A 78 -8.61 -2.21 12.43
N ALA A 79 -9.38 -1.98 11.37
CA ALA A 79 -8.86 -1.81 10.01
C ALA A 79 -7.94 -0.59 9.90
N LEU A 80 -8.37 0.58 10.39
CA LEU A 80 -7.56 1.80 10.36
C LEU A 80 -6.25 1.64 11.14
N VAL A 81 -6.31 1.08 12.35
CA VAL A 81 -5.11 0.82 13.17
C VAL A 81 -4.16 -0.15 12.45
N CYS A 82 -4.70 -1.24 11.89
CA CYS A 82 -3.91 -2.21 11.14
C CYS A 82 -3.18 -1.56 9.96
N GLU A 83 -3.89 -0.82 9.12
CA GLU A 83 -3.32 -0.16 7.94
C GLU A 83 -2.27 0.89 8.32
N VAL A 84 -2.52 1.70 9.37
CA VAL A 84 -1.55 2.69 9.87
C VAL A 84 -0.29 2.01 10.36
N VAL A 85 -0.42 1.00 11.24
CA VAL A 85 0.74 0.33 11.84
C VAL A 85 1.54 -0.43 10.79
N MET A 86 0.86 -1.21 9.94
CA MET A 86 1.54 -2.00 8.90
C MET A 86 2.26 -1.10 7.89
N THR A 87 1.66 0.03 7.49
CA THR A 87 2.33 0.96 6.58
C THR A 87 3.49 1.69 7.26
N ALA A 88 3.36 2.07 8.54
CA ALA A 88 4.45 2.68 9.29
C ALA A 88 5.66 1.76 9.38
N MET A 89 5.45 0.49 9.72
CA MET A 89 6.51 -0.53 9.74
C MET A 89 7.12 -0.75 8.37
N PHE A 90 6.29 -0.77 7.31
CA PHE A 90 6.78 -0.90 5.95
C PHE A 90 7.72 0.24 5.55
N LEU A 91 7.35 1.49 5.88
CA LEU A 91 8.22 2.65 5.62
C LEU A 91 9.51 2.62 6.44
N LEU A 92 9.46 2.20 7.71
CA LEU A 92 10.68 2.01 8.52
C LEU A 92 11.64 1.03 7.85
N VAL A 93 11.14 -0.11 7.36
CA VAL A 93 11.95 -1.09 6.65
C VAL A 93 12.49 -0.55 5.33
N ILE A 94 11.66 0.14 4.53
CA ILE A 94 12.09 0.74 3.26
C ILE A 94 13.20 1.75 3.51
N LEU A 95 13.00 2.69 4.43
CA LEU A 95 13.96 3.75 4.72
C LEU A 95 15.27 3.19 5.32
N GLY A 96 15.16 2.18 6.20
CA GLY A 96 16.32 1.51 6.79
C GLY A 96 17.10 0.69 5.78
N ALA A 97 16.43 -0.14 4.99
CA ALA A 97 17.08 -1.01 4.01
C ALA A 97 17.70 -0.23 2.83
N THR A 98 17.22 0.97 2.55
CA THR A 98 17.76 1.86 1.51
C THR A 98 18.66 2.97 2.04
N ASP A 99 19.00 2.94 3.33
CA ASP A 99 19.96 3.88 3.93
C ASP A 99 21.36 3.64 3.37
N SER A 100 22.15 4.71 3.22
CA SER A 100 23.53 4.60 2.73
C SER A 100 24.45 3.77 3.63
N ARG A 101 24.08 3.57 4.89
CA ARG A 101 24.77 2.72 5.88
C ARG A 101 24.37 1.25 5.79
N ALA A 102 23.26 0.93 5.09
CA ALA A 102 22.82 -0.44 4.91
C ALA A 102 23.66 -1.16 3.83
N PRO A 103 23.84 -2.48 3.93
CA PRO A 103 24.54 -3.25 2.91
C PRO A 103 23.89 -3.08 1.53
N ALA A 104 24.66 -2.68 0.54
CA ALA A 104 24.18 -2.48 -0.82
C ALA A 104 23.63 -3.79 -1.42
N GLY A 105 22.55 -3.69 -2.20
CA GLY A 105 21.95 -4.82 -2.94
C GLY A 105 20.94 -5.66 -2.16
N PHE A 106 20.84 -5.54 -0.84
CA PHE A 106 19.92 -6.35 -0.03
C PHE A 106 18.52 -5.72 0.20
N ALA A 107 18.36 -4.43 -0.07
CA ALA A 107 17.11 -3.72 0.13
C ALA A 107 15.89 -4.41 -0.52
N PRO A 108 15.93 -4.90 -1.76
CA PRO A 108 14.78 -5.57 -2.38
C PRO A 108 14.31 -6.80 -1.62
N ILE A 109 15.24 -7.57 -1.03
CA ILE A 109 14.91 -8.77 -0.24
C ILE A 109 14.19 -8.35 1.05
N ALA A 110 14.76 -7.41 1.81
CA ALA A 110 14.16 -6.94 3.06
C ALA A 110 12.77 -6.33 2.83
N ILE A 111 12.61 -5.49 1.81
CA ILE A 111 11.34 -4.84 1.46
C ILE A 111 10.31 -5.88 1.01
N GLY A 112 10.68 -6.81 0.14
CA GLY A 112 9.79 -7.86 -0.36
C GLY A 112 9.30 -8.79 0.76
N LEU A 113 10.20 -9.26 1.62
CA LEU A 113 9.85 -10.11 2.77
C LEU A 113 9.00 -9.37 3.79
N CYS A 114 9.27 -8.09 4.04
CA CYS A 114 8.43 -7.26 4.90
C CYS A 114 7.00 -7.16 4.35
N LEU A 115 6.84 -6.90 3.05
CA LEU A 115 5.52 -6.83 2.43
C LEU A 115 4.80 -8.19 2.47
N THR A 116 5.53 -9.29 2.29
CA THR A 116 4.98 -10.65 2.44
C THR A 116 4.47 -10.88 3.87
N LEU A 117 5.27 -10.52 4.88
CA LEU A 117 4.88 -10.64 6.28
C LEU A 117 3.63 -9.80 6.59
N ILE A 118 3.57 -8.56 6.09
CA ILE A 118 2.40 -7.69 6.23
C ILE A 118 1.15 -8.37 5.66
N HIS A 119 1.23 -9.00 4.49
CA HIS A 119 0.11 -9.72 3.90
C HIS A 119 -0.34 -10.90 4.76
N LEU A 120 0.59 -11.69 5.28
CA LEU A 120 0.26 -12.80 6.17
C LEU A 120 -0.47 -12.37 7.45
N ILE A 121 -0.19 -11.16 7.94
CA ILE A 121 -0.80 -10.59 9.15
C ILE A 121 -2.16 -9.95 8.84
N SER A 122 -2.25 -9.14 7.78
CA SER A 122 -3.35 -8.19 7.60
C SER A 122 -4.41 -8.59 6.57
N ILE A 123 -4.19 -9.66 5.79
CA ILE A 123 -5.23 -10.20 4.90
C ILE A 123 -6.55 -10.48 5.65
N PRO A 124 -6.55 -11.15 6.82
CA PRO A 124 -7.81 -11.38 7.55
C PRO A 124 -8.51 -10.08 7.98
N VAL A 125 -7.77 -9.01 8.21
CA VAL A 125 -8.30 -7.75 8.75
C VAL A 125 -8.89 -6.87 7.66
N THR A 126 -8.16 -6.63 6.57
CA THR A 126 -8.55 -5.64 5.54
C THR A 126 -8.40 -6.16 4.11
N ASN A 127 -7.97 -7.40 3.93
CA ASN A 127 -7.42 -7.92 2.68
C ASN A 127 -6.15 -7.17 2.24
N THR A 128 -5.44 -6.60 3.17
CA THR A 128 -4.18 -5.85 3.07
C THR A 128 -4.17 -4.77 1.99
N SER A 129 -4.26 -3.52 2.40
CA SER A 129 -4.00 -2.40 1.50
C SER A 129 -2.52 -1.98 1.54
N VAL A 130 -2.15 -1.28 2.58
CA VAL A 130 -0.89 -0.52 2.75
C VAL A 130 -0.49 0.30 1.50
N ASN A 131 -1.43 0.42 0.54
CA ASN A 131 -1.19 0.98 -0.79
C ASN A 131 -2.47 1.56 -1.41
N PRO A 132 -2.63 2.89 -1.44
CA PRO A 132 -3.79 3.54 -2.03
C PRO A 132 -4.05 3.18 -3.51
N ALA A 133 -3.01 3.04 -4.33
CA ALA A 133 -3.18 2.70 -5.74
C ALA A 133 -3.68 1.25 -5.91
N ARG A 134 -3.14 0.30 -5.12
CA ARG A 134 -3.60 -1.09 -5.09
C ARG A 134 -5.09 -1.17 -4.77
N SER A 135 -5.52 -0.43 -3.76
CA SER A 135 -6.92 -0.42 -3.33
C SER A 135 -7.84 0.20 -4.40
N THR A 136 -7.41 1.31 -5.01
CA THR A 136 -8.16 1.99 -6.08
C THR A 136 -8.32 1.09 -7.31
N GLY A 137 -7.25 0.38 -7.69
CA GLY A 137 -7.21 -0.42 -8.91
C GLY A 137 -8.25 -1.53 -8.96
N VAL A 138 -8.61 -2.13 -7.83
CA VAL A 138 -9.64 -3.18 -7.76
C VAL A 138 -11.02 -2.63 -7.35
N ALA A 139 -11.06 -1.58 -6.50
CA ALA A 139 -12.31 -0.99 -6.05
C ALA A 139 -13.15 -0.42 -7.21
N LEU A 140 -12.51 0.11 -8.24
CA LEU A 140 -13.19 0.63 -9.43
C LEU A 140 -13.95 -0.43 -10.22
N TYR A 141 -13.52 -1.68 -10.17
CA TYR A 141 -14.20 -2.80 -10.85
C TYR A 141 -15.33 -3.39 -10.00
N VAL A 142 -15.20 -3.37 -8.68
CA VAL A 142 -16.23 -3.82 -7.75
C VAL A 142 -17.34 -2.77 -7.62
N GLY A 143 -16.98 -1.49 -7.59
CA GLY A 143 -17.93 -0.40 -7.39
C GLY A 143 -18.46 -0.34 -5.96
N ASP A 144 -19.68 0.18 -5.80
CA ASP A 144 -20.50 0.21 -4.59
C ASP A 144 -19.72 0.34 -3.27
N TRP A 145 -19.78 -0.65 -2.40
CA TRP A 145 -19.17 -0.66 -1.08
C TRP A 145 -17.63 -0.45 -1.14
N ALA A 146 -16.96 -1.00 -2.16
CA ALA A 146 -15.51 -0.90 -2.28
C ALA A 146 -15.08 0.54 -2.55
N LEU A 147 -15.83 1.30 -3.34
CA LEU A 147 -15.61 2.74 -3.53
C LEU A 147 -16.00 3.53 -2.28
N ALA A 148 -17.10 3.17 -1.61
CA ALA A 148 -17.55 3.85 -0.39
C ALA A 148 -16.53 3.73 0.76
N GLN A 149 -15.78 2.62 0.83
CA GLN A 149 -14.75 2.39 1.85
C GLN A 149 -13.33 2.78 1.41
N LEU A 150 -13.12 3.12 0.15
CA LEU A 150 -11.79 3.39 -0.43
C LEU A 150 -11.02 4.49 0.30
N TRP A 151 -11.71 5.50 0.84
CA TRP A 151 -11.09 6.60 1.58
C TRP A 151 -10.20 6.11 2.73
N ALA A 152 -10.63 5.07 3.45
CA ALA A 152 -9.89 4.51 4.58
C ALA A 152 -8.51 3.98 4.14
N PHE A 153 -8.46 3.37 2.96
CA PHE A 153 -7.27 2.78 2.35
C PHE A 153 -6.39 3.80 1.59
N TRP A 154 -6.80 5.05 1.57
CA TRP A 154 -5.96 6.20 1.26
C TRP A 154 -5.42 6.85 2.53
N VAL A 155 -6.31 7.19 3.46
CA VAL A 155 -5.96 7.95 4.67
C VAL A 155 -5.04 7.15 5.58
N ALA A 156 -5.41 5.93 5.96
CA ALA A 156 -4.66 5.15 6.94
C ALA A 156 -3.25 4.79 6.46
N PRO A 157 -3.02 4.29 5.22
CA PRO A 157 -1.66 4.07 4.73
C PRO A 157 -0.83 5.35 4.65
N ILE A 158 -1.40 6.49 4.25
CA ILE A 158 -0.66 7.76 4.18
C ILE A 158 -0.25 8.21 5.59
N VAL A 159 -1.16 8.14 6.57
CA VAL A 159 -0.84 8.45 7.97
C VAL A 159 0.28 7.53 8.48
N GLY A 160 0.16 6.23 8.23
CA GLY A 160 1.19 5.25 8.58
C GLY A 160 2.54 5.58 7.95
N ALA A 161 2.56 5.93 6.67
CA ALA A 161 3.78 6.29 5.96
C ALA A 161 4.46 7.54 6.56
N LEU A 162 3.68 8.56 6.91
CA LEU A 162 4.20 9.77 7.56
C LEU A 162 4.75 9.47 8.97
N LEU A 163 4.08 8.63 9.74
CA LEU A 163 4.56 8.21 11.06
C LEU A 163 5.85 7.39 10.95
N GLY A 164 5.92 6.43 10.02
CA GLY A 164 7.11 5.63 9.77
C GLY A 164 8.30 6.49 9.33
N ALA A 165 8.07 7.44 8.42
CA ALA A 165 9.11 8.38 8.00
C ALA A 165 9.59 9.28 9.14
N SER A 166 8.67 9.78 9.98
CA SER A 166 9.01 10.60 11.14
C SER A 166 9.81 9.81 12.18
N ALA A 167 9.37 8.59 12.48
CA ALA A 167 10.10 7.70 13.39
C ALA A 167 11.50 7.40 12.87
N TYR A 168 11.63 7.11 11.55
CA TYR A 168 12.93 6.86 10.95
C TYR A 168 13.88 8.09 11.05
N LYS A 169 13.36 9.30 10.88
CA LYS A 169 14.16 10.52 11.06
C LYS A 169 14.74 10.64 12.47
N ILE A 170 13.96 10.25 13.48
CA ILE A 170 14.40 10.30 14.88
C ILE A 170 15.48 9.26 15.15
N ILE A 171 15.24 8.00 14.80
CA ILE A 171 16.17 6.90 15.08
C ILE A 171 17.37 6.84 14.13
N GLY A 172 17.23 7.38 12.93
CA GLY A 172 18.26 7.39 11.89
C GLY A 172 19.12 8.65 11.89
N SER A 173 18.83 9.66 12.75
CA SER A 173 19.67 10.83 12.90
C SER A 173 21.08 10.41 13.35
N LYS A 174 22.08 10.97 12.69
CA LYS A 174 23.45 10.91 13.24
C LYS A 174 23.52 11.98 14.32
N ASP A 175 23.91 11.60 15.53
CA ASP A 175 24.42 12.52 16.54
C ASP A 175 25.66 13.23 16.02
#